data_b60b625f0e2a24a88b79f08403a594f1
#
_entry.id   b60b625f0e2a24a88b79f08403a594f1
#
_cell.length_a   1.000
_cell.length_b   1.000
_cell.length_c   1.000
_cell.angle_alpha   90.00
_cell.angle_beta   90.00
_cell.angle_gamma   90.00
#
_symmetry.space_group_name_H-M   'P 1'
#
loop_
_entity.id
_entity.type
_entity.pdbx_description
1 polymer ?
#
loop_
_entity_poly.entity_id
_entity_poly.type
_entity_poly.pdbx_seq_one_letter_code
_entity_poly.pdbx_strand_id
1 'polypeptide(L)'
;MSIFQTKIRFLGHNIEEGKIIPITRSIDFASKFPDEITDKKQLRRFLGSLNYISPYYKNLSIDAAILYDRPKKDTTPWTDKHTESAKKIKDKVKSLPCLMLANPNWGKIIETDASDIGYGGILKQINPQNKQDYLIRFCSRKWTNSQKNYATIAKEILAIVKCVLKFQDDLYNTN
;
A
#
# COMPACT_ATOMS: atom_id res chain seq x y z
N MET A 1 22.88 20.32 -12.52
CA MET A 1 22.51 18.93 -12.83
C MET A 1 23.51 18.02 -12.16
N SER A 2 23.06 17.13 -11.26
CA SER A 2 23.97 16.20 -10.56
C SER A 2 23.86 14.84 -11.24
N ILE A 3 24.99 14.27 -11.63
CA ILE A 3 25.12 12.95 -12.27
C ILE A 3 25.95 12.02 -11.36
N PHE A 4 25.77 10.70 -11.49
CA PHE A 4 26.47 9.68 -10.69
C PHE A 4 26.22 9.77 -9.18
N GLN A 5 24.96 10.04 -8.78
CA GLN A 5 24.61 10.03 -7.36
C GLN A 5 24.12 8.65 -6.92
N THR A 6 24.63 8.16 -5.79
CA THR A 6 24.20 6.92 -5.15
C THR A 6 22.90 7.10 -4.35
N LYS A 7 22.52 8.35 -4.08
CA LYS A 7 21.31 8.73 -3.35
C LYS A 7 20.58 9.83 -4.07
N ILE A 8 19.33 9.58 -4.44
CA ILE A 8 18.46 10.55 -5.12
C ILE A 8 17.11 10.65 -4.42
N ARG A 9 16.51 11.83 -4.47
CA ARG A 9 15.12 12.04 -4.10
C ARG A 9 14.27 12.16 -5.36
N PHE A 10 13.32 11.23 -5.53
CA PHE A 10 12.46 11.18 -6.70
C PHE A 10 11.01 10.91 -6.30
N LEU A 11 10.09 11.74 -6.77
CA LEU A 11 8.62 11.63 -6.56
C LEU A 11 8.19 11.33 -5.11
N GLY A 12 8.88 11.93 -4.12
CA GLY A 12 8.54 11.72 -2.70
C GLY A 12 9.15 10.47 -2.07
N HIS A 13 10.11 9.84 -2.74
CA HIS A 13 10.89 8.72 -2.24
C HIS A 13 12.38 9.04 -2.24
N ASN A 14 13.11 8.47 -1.30
CA ASN A 14 14.56 8.41 -1.34
C ASN A 14 14.96 7.07 -1.95
N ILE A 15 15.79 7.12 -3.00
CA ILE A 15 16.35 5.93 -3.64
C ILE A 15 17.83 5.93 -3.32
N GLU A 16 18.30 4.87 -2.67
CA GLU A 16 19.68 4.71 -2.23
C GLU A 16 20.06 3.23 -2.29
N GLU A 17 21.15 2.91 -2.99
CA GLU A 17 21.65 1.52 -3.12
C GLU A 17 20.59 0.48 -3.51
N GLY A 18 19.71 0.83 -4.45
CA GLY A 18 18.63 -0.05 -4.89
C GLY A 18 17.44 -0.14 -3.92
N LYS A 19 17.47 0.57 -2.79
CA LYS A 19 16.39 0.65 -1.83
C LYS A 19 15.53 1.88 -2.09
N ILE A 20 14.22 1.73 -1.88
CA ILE A 20 13.25 2.81 -1.98
C ILE A 20 12.65 3.01 -0.58
N ILE A 21 12.82 4.21 -0.04
CA ILE A 21 12.35 4.57 1.30
C ILE A 21 11.42 5.78 1.18
N PRO A 22 10.25 5.81 1.85
CA PRO A 22 9.41 7.00 1.85
C PRO A 22 10.15 8.14 2.55
N ILE A 23 9.98 9.37 2.04
CA ILE A 23 10.58 10.53 2.71
C ILE A 23 9.90 10.76 4.07
N THR A 24 10.67 11.23 5.05
CA THR A 24 10.18 11.53 6.42
C THR A 24 8.93 12.40 6.40
N ARG A 25 8.84 13.39 5.51
CA ARG A 25 7.65 14.24 5.37
C ARG A 25 6.38 13.46 5.04
N SER A 26 6.47 12.35 4.29
CA SER A 26 5.31 11.50 3.96
C SER A 26 4.86 10.64 5.14
N ILE A 27 5.77 10.31 6.06
CA ILE A 27 5.50 9.60 7.31
C ILE A 27 4.93 10.58 8.35
N ASP A 28 5.60 11.71 8.56
CA ASP A 28 5.22 12.74 9.54
C ASP A 28 3.85 13.36 9.22
N PHE A 29 3.47 13.40 7.93
CA PHE A 29 2.19 13.94 7.52
C PHE A 29 1.02 13.18 8.15
N ALA A 30 1.09 11.85 8.21
CA ALA A 30 0.05 11.04 8.84
C ALA A 30 -0.08 11.31 10.34
N SER A 31 1.05 11.57 11.04
CA SER A 31 1.05 11.87 12.47
C SER A 31 0.50 13.26 12.83
N LYS A 32 0.47 14.19 11.86
CA LYS A 32 -0.06 15.56 12.07
C LYS A 32 -1.58 15.66 12.13
N PHE A 33 -2.30 14.62 11.72
CA PHE A 33 -3.75 14.59 11.83
C PHE A 33 -4.18 14.17 13.24
N PRO A 34 -5.29 14.73 13.78
CA PRO A 34 -5.87 14.24 15.02
C PRO A 34 -6.32 12.78 14.87
N ASP A 35 -6.54 12.09 15.99
CA ASP A 35 -7.05 10.71 15.97
C ASP A 35 -8.53 10.67 15.56
N GLU A 36 -9.28 11.70 15.95
CA GLU A 36 -10.63 11.95 15.47
C GLU A 36 -10.60 12.96 14.31
N ILE A 37 -10.87 12.47 13.09
CA ILE A 37 -10.91 13.31 11.89
C ILE A 37 -12.37 13.52 11.48
N THR A 38 -13.10 14.31 12.22
CA THR A 38 -14.53 14.54 12.00
C THR A 38 -14.81 15.35 10.74
N ASP A 39 -13.95 16.30 10.40
CA ASP A 39 -14.08 17.13 9.20
C ASP A 39 -13.81 16.33 7.92
N LYS A 40 -14.75 16.38 6.97
CA LYS A 40 -14.66 15.67 5.68
C LYS A 40 -13.45 16.10 4.83
N LYS A 41 -13.13 17.39 4.84
CA LYS A 41 -12.01 17.93 4.04
C LYS A 41 -10.68 17.42 4.62
N GLN A 42 -10.57 17.43 5.94
CA GLN A 42 -9.41 16.91 6.65
C GLN A 42 -9.25 15.39 6.44
N LEU A 43 -10.36 14.63 6.50
CA LEU A 43 -10.35 13.19 6.24
C LEU A 43 -9.91 12.88 4.80
N ARG A 44 -10.41 13.61 3.79
CA ARG A 44 -9.96 13.46 2.40
C ARG A 44 -8.47 13.73 2.24
N ARG A 45 -7.93 14.73 2.94
CA ARG A 45 -6.49 15.02 2.95
C ARG A 45 -5.70 13.89 3.59
N PHE A 46 -6.15 13.38 4.73
CA PHE A 46 -5.54 12.22 5.39
C PHE A 46 -5.51 11.00 4.45
N LEU A 47 -6.65 10.61 3.89
CA LEU A 47 -6.75 9.49 2.96
C LEU A 47 -5.92 9.71 1.69
N GLY A 48 -5.86 10.95 1.17
CA GLY A 48 -5.01 11.31 0.03
C GLY A 48 -3.52 11.14 0.33
N SER A 49 -3.08 11.46 1.55
CA SER A 49 -1.68 11.27 1.95
C SER A 49 -1.26 9.79 1.99
N LEU A 50 -2.20 8.89 2.29
CA LEU A 50 -1.93 7.45 2.34
C LEU A 50 -1.58 6.86 0.97
N ASN A 51 -1.93 7.51 -0.13
CA ASN A 51 -1.56 7.04 -1.47
C ASN A 51 -0.04 6.97 -1.67
N TYR A 52 0.73 7.88 -1.06
CA TYR A 52 2.18 7.90 -1.16
C TYR A 52 2.84 6.74 -0.43
N ILE A 53 2.22 6.25 0.63
CA ILE A 53 2.74 5.15 1.44
C ILE A 53 2.12 3.80 1.09
N SER A 54 1.12 3.79 0.21
CA SER A 54 0.40 2.57 -0.19
C SER A 54 1.32 1.43 -0.65
N PRO A 55 2.41 1.66 -1.42
CA PRO A 55 3.32 0.58 -1.81
C PRO A 55 4.08 -0.06 -0.65
N TYR A 56 4.22 0.64 0.48
CA TYR A 56 4.94 0.20 1.67
C TYR A 56 4.03 -0.45 2.73
N TYR A 57 2.71 -0.31 2.58
CA TYR A 57 1.76 -0.68 3.62
C TYR A 57 0.94 -1.92 3.24
N LYS A 58 1.18 -3.02 3.95
CA LYS A 58 0.42 -4.26 3.77
C LYS A 58 -1.06 -4.05 4.17
N ASN A 59 -1.99 -4.31 3.24
CA ASN A 59 -3.44 -4.27 3.48
C ASN A 59 -4.02 -2.88 3.83
N LEU A 60 -3.41 -1.79 3.35
CA LEU A 60 -3.88 -0.42 3.62
C LEU A 60 -5.37 -0.23 3.30
N SER A 61 -5.85 -0.72 2.17
CA SER A 61 -7.25 -0.55 1.75
C SER A 61 -8.24 -1.23 2.67
N ILE A 62 -7.82 -2.30 3.36
CA ILE A 62 -8.63 -3.02 4.35
C ILE A 62 -8.65 -2.23 5.66
N ASP A 63 -7.48 -1.83 6.16
CA ASP A 63 -7.36 -1.07 7.41
C ASP A 63 -8.06 0.30 7.31
N ALA A 64 -8.01 0.96 6.16
CA ALA A 64 -8.67 2.24 5.91
C ALA A 64 -10.12 2.12 5.39
N ALA A 65 -10.68 0.90 5.32
CA ALA A 65 -11.97 0.65 4.67
C ALA A 65 -13.09 1.53 5.23
N ILE A 66 -13.23 1.58 6.55
CA ILE A 66 -14.28 2.35 7.24
C ILE A 66 -14.09 3.87 7.01
N LEU A 67 -12.86 4.34 6.92
CA LEU A 67 -12.53 5.74 6.69
C LEU A 67 -12.84 6.17 5.26
N TYR A 68 -12.65 5.29 4.26
CA TYR A 68 -13.01 5.57 2.86
C TYR A 68 -14.51 5.66 2.60
N ASP A 69 -15.33 4.99 3.41
CA ASP A 69 -16.78 4.99 3.23
C ASP A 69 -17.43 6.25 3.79
N ARG A 70 -16.85 6.88 4.80
CA ARG A 70 -17.39 8.05 5.47
C ARG A 70 -17.55 9.30 4.58
N PRO A 71 -16.59 9.69 3.72
CA PRO A 71 -16.75 10.86 2.85
C PRO A 71 -17.87 10.72 1.81
N LYS A 72 -18.31 9.48 1.52
CA LYS A 72 -19.35 9.19 0.51
C LYS A 72 -20.77 9.38 1.05
N LYS A 73 -20.96 9.23 2.36
CA LYS A 73 -22.26 9.35 3.02
C LYS A 73 -22.28 10.56 3.94
N ASP A 74 -23.25 11.45 3.75
CA ASP A 74 -23.31 12.72 4.47
C ASP A 74 -23.68 12.61 5.94
N THR A 75 -24.24 11.48 6.35
CA THR A 75 -24.94 11.32 7.65
C THR A 75 -24.27 10.36 8.62
N THR A 76 -23.13 9.76 8.28
CA THR A 76 -22.49 8.80 9.18
C THR A 76 -21.68 9.55 10.24
N PRO A 77 -22.04 9.48 11.54
CA PRO A 77 -21.26 10.09 12.62
C PRO A 77 -19.89 9.42 12.75
N TRP A 78 -18.93 10.14 13.33
CA TRP A 78 -17.65 9.54 13.72
C TRP A 78 -17.89 8.58 14.89
N THR A 79 -17.27 7.42 14.86
CA THR A 79 -17.37 6.40 15.91
C THR A 79 -15.97 5.97 16.36
N ASP A 80 -15.87 5.30 17.50
CA ASP A 80 -14.61 4.76 18.04
C ASP A 80 -13.89 3.86 17.01
N LYS A 81 -14.63 3.10 16.20
CA LYS A 81 -14.07 2.27 15.11
C LYS A 81 -13.31 3.09 14.06
N HIS A 82 -13.75 4.32 13.79
CA HIS A 82 -13.02 5.22 12.90
C HIS A 82 -11.73 5.70 13.55
N THR A 83 -11.78 6.04 14.84
CA THR A 83 -10.62 6.43 15.65
C THR A 83 -9.59 5.30 15.74
N GLU A 84 -10.03 4.09 16.02
CA GLU A 84 -9.15 2.89 16.06
C GLU A 84 -8.47 2.64 14.70
N SER A 85 -9.24 2.72 13.61
CA SER A 85 -8.68 2.59 12.25
C SER A 85 -7.64 3.65 11.97
N ALA A 86 -7.90 4.92 12.31
CA ALA A 86 -6.96 6.02 12.12
C ALA A 86 -5.68 5.83 12.96
N LYS A 87 -5.79 5.45 14.24
CA LYS A 87 -4.66 5.14 15.12
C LYS A 87 -3.83 3.99 14.58
N LYS A 88 -4.46 2.86 14.22
CA LYS A 88 -3.80 1.69 13.64
C LYS A 88 -2.98 2.06 12.41
N ILE A 89 -3.53 2.87 11.50
CA ILE A 89 -2.82 3.33 10.31
C ILE A 89 -1.62 4.19 10.70
N LYS A 90 -1.80 5.17 11.59
CA LYS A 90 -0.71 6.04 12.03
C LYS A 90 0.43 5.27 12.68
N ASP A 91 0.13 4.27 13.48
CA ASP A 91 1.17 3.46 14.15
C ASP A 91 1.93 2.61 13.15
N LYS A 92 1.25 1.97 12.20
CA LYS A 92 1.91 1.22 11.13
C LYS A 92 2.76 2.09 10.21
N VAL A 93 2.35 3.35 9.97
CA VAL A 93 3.14 4.31 9.16
C VAL A 93 4.50 4.61 9.76
N LYS A 94 4.66 4.54 11.08
CA LYS A 94 5.94 4.74 11.77
C LYS A 94 6.97 3.63 11.50
N SER A 95 6.50 2.43 11.14
CA SER A 95 7.31 1.21 10.95
C SER A 95 7.19 0.63 9.55
N LEU A 96 7.12 1.49 8.52
CA LEU A 96 7.03 1.03 7.14
C LEU A 96 8.33 0.32 6.70
N PRO A 97 8.23 -0.80 5.98
CA PRO A 97 9.40 -1.49 5.46
C PRO A 97 10.10 -0.67 4.38
N CYS A 98 11.38 -0.98 4.18
CA CYS A 98 12.11 -0.54 3.00
C CYS A 98 11.70 -1.43 1.82
N LEU A 99 11.52 -0.84 0.65
CA LEU A 99 11.28 -1.55 -0.60
C LEU A 99 12.59 -1.65 -1.39
N MET A 100 12.66 -2.65 -2.28
CA MET A 100 13.78 -2.80 -3.22
C MET A 100 13.32 -2.47 -4.63
N LEU A 101 14.20 -1.88 -5.42
CA LEU A 101 13.99 -1.75 -6.86
C LEU A 101 13.89 -3.14 -7.48
N ALA A 102 12.95 -3.32 -8.40
CA ALA A 102 12.82 -4.58 -9.13
C ALA A 102 14.06 -4.80 -10.00
N ASN A 103 14.71 -5.96 -9.81
CA ASN A 103 15.80 -6.38 -10.68
C ASN A 103 15.21 -7.27 -11.80
N PRO A 104 15.39 -6.92 -13.08
CA PRO A 104 14.79 -7.66 -14.18
C PRO A 104 15.25 -9.13 -14.25
N ASN A 105 16.46 -9.43 -13.80
CA ASN A 105 17.05 -10.76 -13.87
C ASN A 105 16.73 -11.67 -12.68
N TRP A 106 15.97 -11.18 -11.69
CA TRP A 106 15.63 -11.95 -10.51
C TRP A 106 14.22 -12.51 -10.59
N GLY A 107 14.05 -13.75 -10.13
CA GLY A 107 12.74 -14.39 -10.04
C GLY A 107 11.78 -13.57 -9.18
N LYS A 108 10.52 -13.44 -9.63
CA LYS A 108 9.47 -12.72 -8.93
C LYS A 108 8.50 -13.68 -8.26
N ILE A 109 8.04 -13.31 -7.06
CA ILE A 109 6.99 -14.04 -6.34
C ILE A 109 5.87 -13.05 -6.05
N ILE A 110 4.64 -13.47 -6.33
CA ILE A 110 3.43 -12.76 -5.94
C ILE A 110 2.71 -13.62 -4.90
N GLU A 111 2.54 -13.07 -3.71
CA GLU A 111 1.68 -13.64 -2.67
C GLU A 111 0.37 -12.84 -2.65
N THR A 112 -0.75 -13.53 -2.61
CA THR A 112 -2.07 -12.90 -2.59
C THR A 112 -2.92 -13.44 -1.45
N ASP A 113 -3.82 -12.61 -0.96
CA ASP A 113 -4.77 -12.96 0.09
C ASP A 113 -6.08 -12.24 -0.16
N ALA A 114 -7.20 -12.93 0.00
CA ALA A 114 -8.53 -12.39 -0.16
C ALA A 114 -9.34 -12.50 1.15
N SER A 115 -10.10 -11.45 1.45
CA SER A 115 -11.04 -11.39 2.55
C SER A 115 -12.43 -10.99 2.05
N ASP A 116 -13.42 -10.95 2.91
CA ASP A 116 -14.75 -10.45 2.56
C ASP A 116 -14.77 -8.94 2.23
N ILE A 117 -13.81 -8.19 2.73
CA ILE A 117 -13.74 -6.74 2.55
C ILE A 117 -12.98 -6.37 1.27
N GLY A 118 -11.91 -7.10 0.95
CA GLY A 118 -11.01 -6.77 -0.13
C GLY A 118 -9.91 -7.80 -0.33
N TYR A 119 -8.92 -7.45 -1.12
CA TYR A 119 -7.74 -8.27 -1.39
C TYR A 119 -6.45 -7.51 -1.13
N GLY A 120 -5.40 -8.25 -0.87
CA GLY A 120 -4.04 -7.77 -0.75
C GLY A 120 -3.07 -8.59 -1.57
N GLY A 121 -1.95 -7.99 -1.95
CA GLY A 121 -0.87 -8.67 -2.63
C GLY A 121 0.48 -8.13 -2.20
N ILE A 122 1.47 -9.00 -2.26
CA ILE A 122 2.87 -8.73 -1.99
C ILE A 122 3.67 -9.14 -3.21
N LEU A 123 4.44 -8.22 -3.77
CA LEU A 123 5.42 -8.54 -4.79
C LEU A 123 6.80 -8.59 -4.15
N LYS A 124 7.47 -9.72 -4.31
CA LYS A 124 8.84 -9.99 -3.87
C LYS A 124 9.71 -10.40 -5.04
N GLN A 125 11.01 -10.38 -4.83
CA GLN A 125 11.99 -10.98 -5.73
C GLN A 125 13.00 -11.80 -4.93
N ILE A 126 13.52 -12.86 -5.56
CA ILE A 126 14.51 -13.75 -4.96
C ILE A 126 15.87 -13.41 -5.54
N ASN A 127 16.84 -13.14 -4.67
CA ASN A 127 18.23 -13.03 -5.09
C ASN A 127 18.77 -14.44 -5.42
N PRO A 128 19.23 -14.70 -6.66
CA PRO A 128 19.71 -16.03 -7.07
C PRO A 128 20.98 -16.46 -6.32
N GLN A 129 21.75 -15.55 -5.77
CA GLN A 129 23.01 -15.85 -5.09
C GLN A 129 22.78 -16.30 -3.64
N ASN A 130 22.00 -15.53 -2.86
CA ASN A 130 21.80 -15.80 -1.44
C ASN A 130 20.45 -16.43 -1.09
N LYS A 131 19.56 -16.59 -2.09
CA LYS A 131 18.20 -17.14 -1.95
C LYS A 131 17.30 -16.37 -0.99
N GLN A 132 17.62 -15.11 -0.71
CA GLN A 132 16.80 -14.25 0.16
C GLN A 132 15.70 -13.56 -0.65
N ASP A 133 14.54 -13.42 -0.01
CA ASP A 133 13.41 -12.64 -0.51
C ASP A 133 13.60 -11.16 -0.22
N TYR A 134 13.37 -10.35 -1.23
CA TYR A 134 13.37 -8.90 -1.12
C TYR A 134 12.00 -8.35 -1.51
N LEU A 135 11.45 -7.50 -0.66
CA LEU A 135 10.17 -6.85 -0.88
C LEU A 135 10.29 -5.77 -1.96
N ILE A 136 9.46 -5.86 -3.01
CA ILE A 136 9.35 -4.82 -4.03
C ILE A 136 8.22 -3.85 -3.65
N ARG A 137 6.99 -4.34 -3.45
CA ARG A 137 5.88 -3.50 -2.99
C ARG A 137 4.65 -4.30 -2.54
N PHE A 138 3.76 -3.61 -1.85
CA PHE A 138 2.42 -4.11 -1.53
C PHE A 138 1.38 -3.51 -2.48
N CYS A 139 0.26 -4.21 -2.60
CA CYS A 139 -0.99 -3.64 -3.10
C CYS A 139 -2.16 -4.13 -2.24
N SER A 140 -3.22 -3.34 -2.20
CA SER A 140 -4.50 -3.77 -1.61
C SER A 140 -5.64 -2.94 -2.18
N ARG A 141 -6.83 -3.53 -2.25
CA ARG A 141 -8.04 -2.83 -2.69
C ARG A 141 -9.30 -3.47 -2.11
N LYS A 142 -10.32 -2.66 -1.86
CA LYS A 142 -11.65 -3.14 -1.48
C LYS A 142 -12.35 -3.78 -2.68
N TRP A 143 -13.17 -4.79 -2.40
CA TRP A 143 -14.10 -5.33 -3.39
C TRP A 143 -15.17 -4.31 -3.78
N THR A 144 -15.60 -4.36 -5.02
CA THR A 144 -16.85 -3.71 -5.43
C THR A 144 -18.03 -4.41 -4.76
N ASN A 145 -19.21 -3.77 -4.73
CA ASN A 145 -20.40 -4.38 -4.12
C ASN A 145 -20.76 -5.73 -4.76
N SER A 146 -20.62 -5.87 -6.07
CA SER A 146 -20.84 -7.14 -6.76
C SER A 146 -19.81 -8.20 -6.36
N GLN A 147 -18.52 -7.84 -6.26
CA GLN A 147 -17.44 -8.76 -5.93
C GLN A 147 -17.50 -9.27 -4.47
N LYS A 148 -18.09 -8.50 -3.54
CA LYS A 148 -18.30 -8.95 -2.16
C LYS A 148 -19.15 -10.21 -2.05
N ASN A 149 -20.06 -10.41 -3.02
CA ASN A 149 -20.98 -11.54 -3.05
C ASN A 149 -20.40 -12.77 -3.77
N TYR A 150 -19.15 -12.71 -4.26
CA TYR A 150 -18.51 -13.85 -4.88
C TYR A 150 -18.17 -14.93 -3.84
N ALA A 151 -18.20 -16.19 -4.26
CA ALA A 151 -17.69 -17.30 -3.46
C ALA A 151 -16.22 -17.08 -3.10
N THR A 152 -15.78 -17.62 -1.97
CA THR A 152 -14.41 -17.44 -1.45
C THR A 152 -13.37 -17.81 -2.51
N ILE A 153 -13.53 -18.95 -3.18
CA ILE A 153 -12.59 -19.39 -4.23
C ILE A 153 -12.52 -18.42 -5.40
N ALA A 154 -13.64 -17.81 -5.78
CA ALA A 154 -13.69 -16.82 -6.85
C ALA A 154 -13.00 -15.51 -6.41
N LYS A 155 -13.09 -15.13 -5.14
CA LYS A 155 -12.37 -13.98 -4.58
C LYS A 155 -10.85 -14.22 -4.60
N GLU A 156 -10.39 -15.42 -4.22
CA GLU A 156 -8.98 -15.79 -4.26
C GLU A 156 -8.41 -15.72 -5.68
N ILE A 157 -9.08 -16.35 -6.65
CA ILE A 157 -8.67 -16.31 -8.06
C ILE A 157 -8.64 -14.86 -8.57
N LEU A 158 -9.67 -14.07 -8.24
CA LEU A 158 -9.75 -12.68 -8.65
C LEU A 158 -8.65 -11.83 -8.01
N ALA A 159 -8.25 -12.12 -6.77
CA ALA A 159 -7.14 -11.48 -6.09
C ALA A 159 -5.83 -11.70 -6.86
N ILE A 160 -5.55 -12.94 -7.27
CA ILE A 160 -4.37 -13.28 -8.08
C ILE A 160 -4.36 -12.44 -9.36
N VAL A 161 -5.44 -12.48 -10.15
CA VAL A 161 -5.53 -11.74 -11.42
C VAL A 161 -5.31 -10.23 -11.20
N LYS A 162 -5.97 -9.64 -10.19
CA LYS A 162 -5.85 -8.21 -9.90
C LYS A 162 -4.46 -7.81 -9.40
N CYS A 163 -3.79 -8.66 -8.64
CA CYS A 163 -2.43 -8.41 -8.18
C CYS A 163 -1.43 -8.51 -9.34
N VAL A 164 -1.55 -9.52 -10.21
CA VAL A 164 -0.71 -9.63 -11.40
C VAL A 164 -0.85 -8.39 -12.29
N LEU A 165 -2.07 -7.97 -12.60
CA LEU A 165 -2.33 -6.76 -13.37
C LEU A 165 -1.80 -5.49 -12.68
N LYS A 166 -1.83 -5.43 -11.33
CA LYS A 166 -1.31 -4.28 -10.59
C LYS A 166 0.21 -4.21 -10.57
N PHE A 167 0.87 -5.34 -10.65
CA PHE A 167 2.33 -5.47 -10.62
C PHE A 167 2.95 -5.64 -12.02
N GLN A 168 2.14 -5.57 -13.09
CA GLN A 168 2.59 -5.87 -14.47
C GLN A 168 3.86 -5.12 -14.88
N ASP A 169 3.99 -3.83 -14.50
CA ASP A 169 5.16 -3.01 -14.85
C ASP A 169 6.46 -3.56 -14.24
N ASP A 170 6.39 -4.14 -13.03
CA ASP A 170 7.53 -4.76 -12.37
C ASP A 170 7.79 -6.20 -12.82
N LEU A 171 6.79 -6.84 -13.43
CA LEU A 171 6.86 -8.23 -13.91
C LEU A 171 7.39 -8.32 -15.34
N TYR A 172 7.00 -7.39 -16.22
CA TYR A 172 7.29 -7.45 -17.65
C TYR A 172 8.52 -6.66 -18.08
N ASN A 173 9.09 -5.83 -17.21
CA ASN A 173 10.39 -5.17 -17.48
C ASN A 173 11.58 -6.14 -17.34
N THR A 174 11.40 -7.38 -17.78
CA THR A 174 12.47 -8.36 -17.94
C THR A 174 12.89 -8.33 -19.42
N ASN A 175 14.14 -7.96 -19.66
CA ASN A 175 14.77 -8.11 -20.96
C ASN A 175 14.85 -9.59 -21.33
#